data_8f2556cc14ae2ce98aa453361d8c1daf
#
_entry.id   8f2556cc14ae2ce98aa453361d8c1daf
#
_cell.length_a   1.000
_cell.length_b   1.000
_cell.length_c   1.000
_cell.angle_alpha   90.00
_cell.angle_beta   90.00
_cell.angle_gamma   90.00
#
_symmetry.space_group_name_H-M   'P 1'
#
loop_
_entity.id
_entity.type
_entity.pdbx_description
1 polymer ?
#
loop_
_entity_poly.entity_id
_entity_poly.type
_entity_poly.pdbx_seq_one_letter_code
_entity_poly.pdbx_strand_id
1 'polypeptide(L)'
;MKYGCPNFDCKFFKNPQKIIKNGRFKRKSDSRFVQKFKCTSCNKQFSKATFSLEKYQKKRRINIKVLEGISCGISIRRLAKNLRVDKKTIKRKIDYLAVKTKKKNESFLRKLEKQKITHMQFDDLITTEHTKMKPLSISIAVDADRRFILGAEVSRIPAFGHLAELSRRKYGYRKSEHREGLKRLFEKVHKSVHSISLTRK
;
A
#
# COMPACT_ATOMS: atom_id res chain seq x y z
N MET A 1 -14.89 -25.35 9.48
CA MET A 1 -13.70 -24.51 9.77
C MET A 1 -13.47 -23.54 8.64
N LYS A 2 -12.91 -22.34 8.92
CA LYS A 2 -12.72 -21.25 7.93
C LYS A 2 -11.42 -21.38 7.09
N TYR A 3 -10.53 -22.34 7.38
CA TYR A 3 -9.20 -22.45 6.78
C TYR A 3 -9.00 -23.80 6.14
N GLY A 4 -8.60 -23.85 4.88
CA GLY A 4 -8.22 -25.05 4.16
C GLY A 4 -6.73 -25.38 4.25
N CYS A 5 -6.30 -26.47 3.64
CA CYS A 5 -4.89 -26.84 3.59
C CYS A 5 -4.05 -25.82 2.79
N PRO A 6 -2.90 -25.33 3.31
CA PRO A 6 -2.05 -24.39 2.59
C PRO A 6 -1.04 -25.06 1.65
N ASN A 7 -1.00 -26.38 1.57
CA ASN A 7 -0.10 -27.10 0.70
C ASN A 7 -0.69 -27.24 -0.70
N PHE A 8 -0.02 -26.70 -1.72
CA PHE A 8 -0.47 -26.71 -3.12
C PHE A 8 -0.58 -28.15 -3.68
N ASP A 9 0.31 -29.05 -3.26
CA ASP A 9 0.35 -30.44 -3.73
C ASP A 9 -0.62 -31.34 -2.99
N CYS A 10 -1.41 -30.79 -2.07
CA CYS A 10 -2.36 -31.58 -1.30
C CYS A 10 -3.71 -31.69 -2.01
N LYS A 11 -4.26 -32.89 -2.13
CA LYS A 11 -5.61 -33.14 -2.67
C LYS A 11 -6.70 -32.28 -2.01
N PHE A 12 -6.48 -31.85 -0.76
CA PHE A 12 -7.38 -30.96 -0.01
C PHE A 12 -6.86 -29.53 0.06
N PHE A 13 -6.13 -29.05 -0.97
CA PHE A 13 -5.71 -27.65 -1.05
C PHE A 13 -6.91 -26.71 -0.94
N LYS A 14 -6.81 -25.72 -0.06
CA LYS A 14 -7.90 -24.78 0.28
C LYS A 14 -9.21 -25.40 0.79
N ASN A 15 -9.31 -26.71 0.91
CA ASN A 15 -10.50 -27.38 1.42
C ASN A 15 -10.40 -27.58 2.97
N PRO A 16 -11.41 -27.16 3.76
CA PRO A 16 -11.39 -27.27 5.21
C PRO A 16 -11.77 -28.64 5.77
N GLN A 17 -12.30 -29.57 4.97
CA GLN A 17 -12.86 -30.84 5.41
C GLN A 17 -11.88 -31.74 6.20
N LYS A 18 -10.60 -31.75 5.82
CA LYS A 18 -9.55 -32.56 6.44
C LYS A 18 -8.65 -31.77 7.39
N ILE A 19 -9.15 -30.68 7.98
CA ILE A 19 -8.39 -29.84 8.90
C ILE A 19 -8.87 -30.06 10.33
N ILE A 20 -7.94 -30.41 11.21
CA ILE A 20 -8.18 -30.55 12.64
C ILE A 20 -7.41 -29.53 13.46
N LYS A 21 -7.90 -29.20 14.66
CA LYS A 21 -7.15 -28.44 15.64
C LYS A 21 -6.02 -29.30 16.20
N ASN A 22 -4.79 -28.75 16.23
CA ASN A 22 -3.60 -29.47 16.69
C ASN A 22 -2.84 -28.67 17.76
N GLY A 23 -3.47 -28.51 18.91
CA GLY A 23 -2.92 -27.79 20.05
C GLY A 23 -2.74 -26.28 19.82
N ARG A 24 -2.10 -25.63 20.78
CA ARG A 24 -1.78 -24.21 20.77
C ARG A 24 -0.30 -24.01 21.05
N PHE A 25 0.27 -22.89 20.60
CA PHE A 25 1.63 -22.50 20.94
C PHE A 25 1.71 -21.01 21.31
N LYS A 26 2.60 -20.67 22.23
CA LYS A 26 2.88 -19.28 22.61
C LYS A 26 3.80 -18.66 21.57
N ARG A 27 3.35 -17.59 20.92
CA ARG A 27 4.13 -16.91 19.89
C ARG A 27 5.17 -16.00 20.53
N LYS A 28 6.45 -16.20 20.17
CA LYS A 28 7.57 -15.43 20.75
C LYS A 28 7.52 -13.91 20.52
N SER A 29 6.85 -13.44 19.44
CA SER A 29 6.84 -12.02 19.06
C SER A 29 5.91 -11.13 19.90
N ASP A 30 4.87 -11.68 20.51
CA ASP A 30 3.84 -10.96 21.27
C ASP A 30 3.24 -11.76 22.43
N SER A 31 3.84 -12.90 22.74
CA SER A 31 3.44 -13.81 23.83
C SER A 31 2.00 -14.32 23.79
N ARG A 32 1.29 -14.15 22.66
CA ARG A 32 -0.09 -14.66 22.49
C ARG A 32 -0.12 -16.15 22.17
N PHE A 33 -1.12 -16.83 22.69
CA PHE A 33 -1.40 -18.21 22.29
C PHE A 33 -2.07 -18.25 20.92
N VAL A 34 -1.52 -19.07 20.03
CA VAL A 34 -1.99 -19.21 18.65
C VAL A 34 -2.42 -20.66 18.42
N GLN A 35 -3.64 -20.86 17.89
CA GLN A 35 -4.14 -22.18 17.52
C GLN A 35 -3.34 -22.71 16.33
N LYS A 36 -2.83 -23.93 16.45
CA LYS A 36 -2.29 -24.74 15.35
C LYS A 36 -3.40 -25.58 14.72
N PHE A 37 -3.28 -25.77 13.43
CA PHE A 37 -4.10 -26.68 12.63
C PHE A 37 -3.22 -27.69 11.93
N LYS A 38 -3.76 -28.85 11.64
CA LYS A 38 -3.10 -29.94 10.90
C LYS A 38 -4.04 -30.45 9.81
N CYS A 39 -3.52 -30.62 8.61
CA CYS A 39 -4.21 -31.37 7.56
C CYS A 39 -3.99 -32.86 7.78
N THR A 40 -5.04 -33.64 7.88
CA THR A 40 -4.95 -35.10 8.10
C THR A 40 -4.51 -35.85 6.86
N SER A 41 -4.62 -35.25 5.66
CA SER A 41 -4.21 -35.89 4.41
C SER A 41 -2.69 -35.74 4.14
N CYS A 42 -2.12 -34.54 4.29
CA CYS A 42 -0.70 -34.29 3.99
C CYS A 42 0.15 -33.98 5.23
N ASN A 43 -0.42 -34.08 6.42
CA ASN A 43 0.21 -33.82 7.73
C ASN A 43 0.79 -32.40 7.90
N LYS A 44 0.57 -31.47 6.93
CA LYS A 44 1.05 -30.08 7.02
C LYS A 44 0.42 -29.36 8.20
N GLN A 45 1.28 -28.81 9.07
CA GLN A 45 0.84 -27.97 10.18
C GLN A 45 0.88 -26.50 9.79
N PHE A 46 -0.10 -25.73 10.24
CA PHE A 46 -0.21 -24.31 9.95
C PHE A 46 -1.03 -23.57 11.03
N SER A 47 -1.09 -22.27 10.92
CA SER A 47 -1.91 -21.42 11.78
C SER A 47 -2.61 -20.35 10.96
N LYS A 48 -3.51 -19.58 11.56
CA LYS A 48 -4.16 -18.43 10.92
C LYS A 48 -3.15 -17.47 10.27
N ALA A 49 -1.97 -17.31 10.88
CA ALA A 49 -0.92 -16.42 10.36
C ALA A 49 -0.38 -16.88 8.99
N THR A 50 -0.52 -18.16 8.63
CA THR A 50 -0.07 -18.69 7.33
C THR A 50 -0.79 -18.02 6.16
N PHE A 51 -2.04 -17.60 6.35
CA PHE A 51 -2.88 -16.93 5.34
C PHE A 51 -2.88 -15.39 5.50
N SER A 52 -2.10 -14.86 6.43
CA SER A 52 -2.04 -13.43 6.71
C SER A 52 -0.79 -12.81 6.12
N LEU A 53 -0.88 -11.57 5.69
CA LEU A 53 0.29 -10.73 5.37
C LEU A 53 1.26 -10.57 6.56
N GLU A 54 0.80 -10.90 7.78
CA GLU A 54 1.62 -10.88 8.99
C GLU A 54 2.50 -12.11 9.19
N LYS A 55 2.45 -13.09 8.26
CA LYS A 55 3.31 -14.27 8.28
C LYS A 55 4.78 -13.83 8.34
N TYR A 56 5.55 -14.46 9.23
CA TYR A 56 6.98 -14.18 9.49
C TYR A 56 7.32 -12.76 10.00
N GLN A 57 6.36 -11.90 10.31
CA GLN A 57 6.65 -10.62 10.90
C GLN A 57 7.16 -10.73 12.34
N LYS A 58 8.34 -10.17 12.59
CA LYS A 58 8.88 -9.91 13.95
C LYS A 58 8.46 -8.52 14.44
N LYS A 59 8.53 -8.27 15.75
CA LYS A 59 8.26 -6.96 16.39
C LYS A 59 6.95 -6.30 15.89
N ARG A 60 5.83 -7.04 15.85
CA ARG A 60 4.55 -6.53 15.35
C ARG A 60 4.04 -5.31 16.12
N ARG A 61 4.39 -5.20 17.39
CA ARG A 61 4.01 -4.08 18.28
C ARG A 61 4.42 -2.71 17.77
N ILE A 62 5.48 -2.62 16.94
CA ILE A 62 5.94 -1.33 16.41
C ILE A 62 5.21 -0.90 15.12
N ASN A 63 4.37 -1.74 14.51
CA ASN A 63 3.73 -1.43 13.23
C ASN A 63 2.88 -0.15 13.29
N ILE A 64 2.09 0.03 14.36
CA ILE A 64 1.26 1.23 14.55
C ILE A 64 2.14 2.46 14.71
N LYS A 65 3.15 2.39 15.58
CA LYS A 65 4.09 3.51 15.82
C LYS A 65 4.85 3.92 14.55
N VAL A 66 5.17 2.95 13.67
CA VAL A 66 5.79 3.24 12.36
C VAL A 66 4.79 3.94 11.44
N LEU A 67 3.53 3.50 11.39
CA LEU A 67 2.50 4.14 10.58
C LEU A 67 2.26 5.59 11.04
N GLU A 68 2.02 5.80 12.32
CA GLU A 68 1.83 7.12 12.92
C GLU A 68 3.02 8.04 12.64
N GLY A 69 4.24 7.56 12.88
CA GLY A 69 5.43 8.37 12.65
C GLY A 69 5.63 8.77 11.19
N ILE A 70 5.30 7.89 10.23
CA ILE A 70 5.35 8.25 8.80
C ILE A 70 4.27 9.28 8.47
N SER A 71 3.06 9.10 8.97
CA SER A 71 1.95 10.05 8.78
C SER A 71 2.28 11.44 9.33
N CYS A 72 3.10 11.51 10.39
CA CYS A 72 3.62 12.76 10.95
C CYS A 72 4.90 13.27 10.25
N GLY A 73 5.31 12.68 9.13
CA GLY A 73 6.51 13.10 8.39
C GLY A 73 7.85 12.78 9.06
N ILE A 74 7.88 11.90 10.07
CA ILE A 74 9.12 11.55 10.77
C ILE A 74 10.02 10.71 9.84
N SER A 75 11.27 11.13 9.69
CA SER A 75 12.23 10.41 8.84
C SER A 75 12.52 8.99 9.35
N ILE A 76 12.84 8.06 8.43
CA ILE A 76 13.20 6.67 8.74
C ILE A 76 14.34 6.58 9.77
N ARG A 77 15.33 7.48 9.69
CA ARG A 77 16.45 7.52 10.63
C ARG A 77 15.98 7.86 12.05
N ARG A 78 15.12 8.87 12.19
CA ARG A 78 14.56 9.30 13.48
C ARG A 78 13.63 8.24 14.07
N LEU A 79 12.76 7.61 13.25
CA LEU A 79 11.93 6.48 13.67
C LEU A 79 12.75 5.30 14.17
N ALA A 80 13.83 4.93 13.47
CA ALA A 80 14.71 3.85 13.88
C ALA A 80 15.33 4.12 15.25
N LYS A 81 15.83 5.35 15.48
CA LYS A 81 16.38 5.79 16.76
C LYS A 81 15.32 5.75 17.88
N ASN A 82 14.15 6.34 17.64
CA ASN A 82 13.08 6.42 18.64
C ASN A 82 12.54 5.04 19.05
N LEU A 83 12.42 4.12 18.08
CA LEU A 83 11.91 2.76 18.31
C LEU A 83 13.01 1.75 18.68
N ARG A 84 14.26 2.20 18.80
CA ARG A 84 15.45 1.37 19.10
C ARG A 84 15.53 0.12 18.20
N VAL A 85 15.42 0.33 16.89
CA VAL A 85 15.51 -0.71 15.88
C VAL A 85 16.35 -0.24 14.70
N ASP A 86 16.86 -1.19 13.92
CA ASP A 86 17.62 -0.89 12.71
C ASP A 86 16.74 -0.25 11.62
N LYS A 87 17.34 0.63 10.79
CA LYS A 87 16.68 1.31 9.66
C LYS A 87 16.08 0.32 8.66
N LYS A 88 16.76 -0.83 8.40
CA LYS A 88 16.23 -1.89 7.53
C LYS A 88 14.94 -2.49 8.10
N THR A 89 14.80 -2.56 9.44
CA THR A 89 13.57 -3.00 10.08
C THR A 89 12.42 -2.02 9.81
N ILE A 90 12.66 -0.70 9.94
CA ILE A 90 11.65 0.31 9.62
C ILE A 90 11.24 0.21 8.16
N LYS A 91 12.21 0.13 7.21
CA LYS A 91 11.91 -0.01 5.77
C LYS A 91 10.99 -1.21 5.50
N ARG A 92 11.35 -2.40 6.03
CA ARG A 92 10.49 -3.61 5.89
C ARG A 92 9.10 -3.44 6.50
N LYS A 93 8.96 -2.62 7.55
CA LYS A 93 7.66 -2.29 8.13
C LYS A 93 6.86 -1.36 7.23
N ILE A 94 7.51 -0.39 6.61
CA ILE A 94 6.89 0.50 5.63
C ILE A 94 6.36 -0.31 4.44
N ASP A 95 7.17 -1.18 3.85
CA ASP A 95 6.79 -2.02 2.72
C ASP A 95 5.56 -2.90 3.07
N TYR A 96 5.58 -3.51 4.24
CA TYR A 96 4.43 -4.28 4.74
C TYR A 96 3.18 -3.42 4.95
N LEU A 97 3.33 -2.24 5.56
CA LEU A 97 2.22 -1.33 5.82
C LEU A 97 1.65 -0.79 4.52
N ALA A 98 2.48 -0.49 3.52
CA ALA A 98 2.05 -0.06 2.19
C ALA A 98 1.12 -1.10 1.55
N VAL A 99 1.50 -2.38 1.54
CA VAL A 99 0.64 -3.46 1.00
C VAL A 99 -0.65 -3.61 1.81
N LYS A 100 -0.58 -3.49 3.13
CA LYS A 100 -1.74 -3.62 4.02
C LYS A 100 -2.72 -2.46 3.85
N THR A 101 -2.22 -1.22 3.78
CA THR A 101 -3.04 -0.01 3.60
C THR A 101 -3.63 0.04 2.20
N LYS A 102 -2.88 -0.35 1.15
CA LYS A 102 -3.40 -0.47 -0.21
C LYS A 102 -4.65 -1.36 -0.25
N LYS A 103 -4.60 -2.57 0.33
CA LYS A 103 -5.78 -3.47 0.39
C LYS A 103 -6.96 -2.87 1.14
N LYS A 104 -6.70 -2.11 2.22
CA LYS A 104 -7.75 -1.40 2.95
C LYS A 104 -8.36 -0.29 2.10
N ASN A 105 -7.53 0.48 1.41
CA ASN A 105 -7.97 1.55 0.53
C ASN A 105 -8.81 1.02 -0.64
N GLU A 106 -8.38 -0.05 -1.30
CA GLU A 106 -9.16 -0.71 -2.35
C GLU A 106 -10.53 -1.19 -1.85
N SER A 107 -10.60 -1.70 -0.62
CA SER A 107 -11.88 -2.08 0.00
C SER A 107 -12.76 -0.88 0.34
N PHE A 108 -12.16 0.24 0.72
CA PHE A 108 -12.85 1.50 0.99
C PHE A 108 -13.39 2.11 -0.31
N LEU A 109 -12.58 2.19 -1.35
CA LEU A 109 -12.98 2.71 -2.66
C LEU A 109 -14.15 1.92 -3.25
N ARG A 110 -14.13 0.58 -3.16
CA ARG A 110 -15.29 -0.26 -3.57
C ARG A 110 -16.57 0.03 -2.80
N LYS A 111 -16.49 0.52 -1.56
CA LYS A 111 -17.67 0.97 -0.83
C LYS A 111 -18.14 2.35 -1.31
N LEU A 112 -17.21 3.22 -1.66
CA LEU A 112 -17.50 4.53 -2.23
C LEU A 112 -18.11 4.44 -3.64
N GLU A 113 -17.76 3.43 -4.45
CA GLU A 113 -18.38 3.20 -5.77
C GLU A 113 -19.91 3.07 -5.70
N LYS A 114 -20.45 2.64 -4.55
CA LYS A 114 -21.88 2.55 -4.30
C LYS A 114 -22.52 3.89 -3.89
N GLN A 115 -21.71 4.89 -3.62
CA GLN A 115 -22.15 6.25 -3.25
C GLN A 115 -21.90 7.18 -4.43
N LYS A 116 -22.91 7.96 -4.82
CA LYS A 116 -22.73 8.96 -5.86
C LYS A 116 -21.75 10.02 -5.40
N ILE A 117 -20.70 10.23 -6.17
CA ILE A 117 -19.77 11.34 -6.01
C ILE A 117 -20.23 12.41 -7.00
N THR A 118 -20.66 13.56 -6.49
CA THR A 118 -21.20 14.66 -7.28
C THR A 118 -20.14 15.63 -7.76
N HIS A 119 -19.15 15.91 -6.90
CA HIS A 119 -18.09 16.87 -7.20
C HIS A 119 -16.70 16.27 -6.93
N MET A 120 -15.85 16.31 -7.93
CA MET A 120 -14.46 15.90 -7.83
C MET A 120 -13.53 17.09 -8.09
N GLN A 121 -12.54 17.26 -7.25
CA GLN A 121 -11.41 18.17 -7.45
C GLN A 121 -10.16 17.37 -7.71
N PHE A 122 -9.27 17.89 -8.56
CA PHE A 122 -7.95 17.32 -8.72
C PHE A 122 -6.89 18.42 -8.77
N ASP A 123 -5.69 18.06 -8.33
CA ASP A 123 -4.53 18.93 -8.31
C ASP A 123 -3.26 18.14 -8.55
N ASP A 124 -2.21 18.84 -9.00
CA ASP A 124 -0.91 18.28 -9.30
C ASP A 124 0.15 18.85 -8.35
N LEU A 125 0.81 17.95 -7.62
CA LEU A 125 1.97 18.29 -6.80
C LEU A 125 3.25 17.92 -7.54
N ILE A 126 4.12 18.89 -7.77
CA ILE A 126 5.44 18.64 -8.36
C ILE A 126 6.43 18.26 -7.26
N THR A 127 7.09 17.12 -7.43
CA THR A 127 8.17 16.64 -6.58
C THR A 127 9.36 16.18 -7.42
N THR A 128 10.34 15.51 -6.84
CA THR A 128 11.56 15.11 -7.56
C THR A 128 11.98 13.69 -7.25
N GLU A 129 12.53 13.02 -8.26
CA GLU A 129 13.19 11.72 -8.14
C GLU A 129 14.70 11.95 -7.94
N HIS A 130 15.19 11.93 -6.71
CA HIS A 130 16.58 12.16 -6.29
C HIS A 130 17.12 13.58 -6.52
N THR A 131 16.76 14.26 -7.60
CA THR A 131 17.30 15.57 -8.00
C THR A 131 16.23 16.41 -8.65
N LYS A 132 16.33 17.74 -8.52
CA LYS A 132 15.46 18.70 -9.19
C LYS A 132 15.48 18.58 -10.74
N MET A 133 16.51 17.96 -11.30
CA MET A 133 16.59 17.67 -12.74
C MET A 133 15.72 16.50 -13.19
N LYS A 134 15.15 15.74 -12.25
CA LYS A 134 14.21 14.64 -12.53
C LYS A 134 12.88 14.87 -11.82
N PRO A 135 12.08 15.85 -12.25
CA PRO A 135 10.82 16.12 -11.59
C PRO A 135 9.78 15.02 -11.87
N LEU A 136 8.85 14.89 -10.92
CA LEU A 136 7.68 14.03 -10.98
C LEU A 136 6.45 14.88 -10.72
N SER A 137 5.34 14.59 -11.39
CA SER A 137 4.02 15.08 -11.04
C SER A 137 3.27 14.00 -10.27
N ILE A 138 2.67 14.37 -9.15
CA ILE A 138 1.75 13.55 -8.38
C ILE A 138 0.36 14.16 -8.55
N SER A 139 -0.45 13.55 -9.41
CA SER A 139 -1.84 13.97 -9.63
C SER A 139 -2.73 13.30 -8.59
N ILE A 140 -3.53 14.06 -7.86
CA ILE A 140 -4.43 13.58 -6.81
C ILE A 140 -5.85 14.01 -7.15
N ALA A 141 -6.78 13.06 -7.08
CA ALA A 141 -8.22 13.31 -7.20
C ALA A 141 -8.89 13.13 -5.83
N VAL A 142 -9.75 14.06 -5.45
CA VAL A 142 -10.48 14.05 -4.17
C VAL A 142 -11.97 14.28 -4.38
N ASP A 143 -12.80 13.66 -3.54
CA ASP A 143 -14.19 14.01 -3.37
C ASP A 143 -14.25 15.39 -2.69
N ALA A 144 -14.81 16.39 -3.36
CA ALA A 144 -14.83 17.77 -2.87
C ALA A 144 -15.68 17.93 -1.61
N ASP A 145 -16.76 17.15 -1.50
CA ASP A 145 -17.72 17.27 -0.40
C ASP A 145 -17.21 16.59 0.88
N ARG A 146 -16.65 15.38 0.73
CA ARG A 146 -16.23 14.54 1.86
C ARG A 146 -14.73 14.53 2.11
N ARG A 147 -13.95 15.17 1.24
CA ARG A 147 -12.48 15.24 1.34
C ARG A 147 -11.77 13.87 1.26
N PHE A 148 -12.38 12.86 0.66
CA PHE A 148 -11.76 11.56 0.46
C PHE A 148 -10.84 11.55 -0.75
N ILE A 149 -9.65 10.97 -0.63
CA ILE A 149 -8.77 10.73 -1.76
C ILE A 149 -9.32 9.58 -2.58
N LEU A 150 -9.74 9.87 -3.81
CA LEU A 150 -10.30 8.91 -4.76
C LEU A 150 -9.21 8.16 -5.52
N GLY A 151 -8.12 8.85 -5.83
CA GLY A 151 -6.98 8.28 -6.52
C GLY A 151 -5.77 9.19 -6.48
N ALA A 152 -4.62 8.60 -6.72
CA ALA A 152 -3.37 9.31 -6.94
C ALA A 152 -2.54 8.57 -7.99
N GLU A 153 -1.88 9.31 -8.86
CA GLU A 153 -0.95 8.80 -9.87
C GLU A 153 0.34 9.60 -9.87
N VAL A 154 1.43 8.89 -10.12
CA VAL A 154 2.77 9.52 -10.24
C VAL A 154 3.22 9.40 -11.68
N SER A 155 3.60 10.53 -12.26
CA SER A 155 4.06 10.62 -13.64
C SER A 155 5.42 11.28 -13.73
N ARG A 156 6.25 10.82 -14.65
CA ARG A 156 7.50 11.48 -15.00
C ARG A 156 7.19 12.72 -15.84
N ILE A 157 7.86 13.81 -15.52
CA ILE A 157 7.82 15.03 -16.34
C ILE A 157 9.24 15.49 -16.66
N PRO A 158 9.46 16.18 -17.77
CA PRO A 158 10.75 16.78 -18.07
C PRO A 158 11.06 17.89 -17.09
N ALA A 159 12.34 18.17 -16.86
CA ALA A 159 12.76 19.36 -16.14
C ALA A 159 12.37 20.62 -16.93
N PHE A 160 12.11 21.71 -16.23
CA PHE A 160 11.67 22.97 -16.79
C PHE A 160 12.56 24.12 -16.31
N GLY A 161 12.40 25.29 -16.98
CA GLY A 161 13.22 26.48 -16.73
C GLY A 161 14.71 26.21 -17.01
N HIS A 162 15.57 26.87 -16.26
CA HIS A 162 17.04 26.79 -16.42
C HIS A 162 17.61 25.36 -16.20
N LEU A 163 16.87 24.48 -15.53
CA LEU A 163 17.31 23.10 -15.32
C LEU A 163 17.03 22.17 -16.51
N ALA A 164 16.24 22.59 -17.48
CA ALA A 164 15.82 21.75 -18.61
C ALA A 164 17.03 21.29 -19.44
N GLU A 165 17.91 22.24 -19.81
CA GLU A 165 19.10 21.94 -20.61
C GLU A 165 20.11 21.09 -19.84
N LEU A 166 20.38 21.43 -18.58
CA LEU A 166 21.27 20.68 -17.71
C LEU A 166 20.78 19.23 -17.49
N SER A 167 19.47 19.07 -17.35
CA SER A 167 18.84 17.75 -17.23
C SER A 167 19.03 16.93 -18.52
N ARG A 168 18.80 17.54 -19.69
CA ARG A 168 18.95 16.88 -20.98
C ARG A 168 20.41 16.46 -21.23
N ARG A 169 21.37 17.33 -20.90
CA ARG A 169 22.80 17.02 -21.02
C ARG A 169 23.24 15.88 -20.12
N LYS A 170 22.74 15.83 -18.87
CA LYS A 170 23.18 14.85 -17.87
C LYS A 170 22.42 13.51 -17.92
N TYR A 171 21.13 13.52 -18.24
CA TYR A 171 20.25 12.36 -18.14
C TYR A 171 19.53 12.00 -19.45
N GLY A 172 19.82 12.72 -20.53
CA GLY A 172 19.16 12.53 -21.82
C GLY A 172 17.75 13.13 -21.88
N TYR A 173 17.07 12.86 -22.98
CA TYR A 173 15.68 13.28 -23.19
C TYR A 173 14.72 12.52 -22.25
N ARG A 174 13.86 13.27 -21.55
CA ARG A 174 12.84 12.70 -20.66
C ARG A 174 11.46 13.08 -21.18
N LYS A 175 10.75 12.07 -21.73
CA LYS A 175 9.37 12.25 -22.21
C LYS A 175 8.44 12.58 -21.04
N SER A 176 7.46 13.46 -21.27
CA SER A 176 6.39 13.71 -20.31
C SER A 176 5.38 12.54 -20.36
N GLU A 177 5.14 11.93 -19.21
CA GLU A 177 4.12 10.89 -19.00
C GLU A 177 2.88 11.43 -18.27
N HIS A 178 2.81 12.77 -18.13
CA HIS A 178 1.77 13.41 -17.32
C HIS A 178 0.37 13.14 -17.87
N ARG A 179 0.18 13.25 -19.19
CA ARG A 179 -1.11 12.99 -19.85
C ARG A 179 -1.57 11.55 -19.65
N GLU A 180 -0.66 10.59 -19.81
CA GLU A 180 -0.93 9.17 -19.57
C GLU A 180 -1.22 8.88 -18.10
N GLY A 181 -0.55 9.58 -17.18
CA GLY A 181 -0.82 9.50 -15.75
C GLY A 181 -2.20 10.00 -15.39
N LEU A 182 -2.61 11.17 -15.90
CA LEU A 182 -3.96 11.69 -15.72
C LEU A 182 -5.02 10.73 -16.27
N LYS A 183 -4.79 10.17 -17.46
CA LYS A 183 -5.71 9.18 -18.04
C LYS A 183 -5.89 7.99 -17.12
N ARG A 184 -4.79 7.40 -16.60
CA ARG A 184 -4.86 6.30 -15.62
C ARG A 184 -5.58 6.70 -14.32
N LEU A 185 -5.40 7.94 -13.85
CA LEU A 185 -6.09 8.45 -12.69
C LEU A 185 -7.61 8.51 -12.92
N PHE A 186 -8.03 9.11 -14.03
CA PHE A 186 -9.44 9.23 -14.38
C PHE A 186 -10.09 7.88 -14.65
N GLU A 187 -9.43 6.95 -15.30
CA GLU A 187 -9.93 5.57 -15.49
C GLU A 187 -10.20 4.85 -14.16
N LYS A 188 -9.37 5.10 -13.14
CA LYS A 188 -9.58 4.54 -11.79
C LYS A 188 -10.77 5.16 -11.08
N VAL A 189 -10.99 6.46 -11.28
CA VAL A 189 -12.00 7.24 -10.57
C VAL A 189 -13.36 7.21 -11.27
N HIS A 190 -13.37 7.03 -12.61
CA HIS A 190 -14.56 7.13 -13.46
C HIS A 190 -15.76 6.28 -13.04
N LYS A 191 -15.52 5.13 -12.39
CA LYS A 191 -16.61 4.24 -11.93
C LYS A 191 -17.47 4.82 -10.80
N SER A 192 -17.00 5.87 -10.15
CA SER A 192 -17.62 6.45 -8.95
C SER A 192 -18.16 7.86 -9.14
N VAL A 193 -17.84 8.52 -10.25
CA VAL A 193 -18.10 9.96 -10.43
C VAL A 193 -19.14 10.20 -11.51
N HIS A 194 -20.22 10.91 -11.16
CA HIS A 194 -21.30 11.29 -12.11
C HIS A 194 -21.08 12.65 -12.77
N SER A 195 -20.32 13.55 -12.14
CA SER A 195 -19.97 14.85 -12.72
C SER A 195 -18.56 15.28 -12.29
N ILE A 196 -17.84 15.91 -13.18
CA ILE A 196 -16.49 16.43 -12.93
C ILE A 196 -16.55 17.95 -13.03
N SER A 197 -16.38 18.64 -11.91
CA SER A 197 -16.12 20.08 -11.92
C SER A 197 -14.63 20.33 -11.83
N LEU A 198 -14.06 20.97 -12.86
CA LEU A 198 -12.67 21.37 -12.91
C LEU A 198 -12.55 22.77 -12.31
N THR A 199 -12.15 22.86 -11.05
CA THR A 199 -11.71 24.15 -10.48
C THR A 199 -10.21 24.30 -10.75
N ARG A 200 -9.85 25.07 -11.75
CA ARG A 200 -8.47 25.63 -11.87
C ARG A 200 -8.37 26.78 -10.85
N LYS A 201 -7.40 26.68 -9.94
CA LYS A 201 -6.84 27.88 -9.28
C LYS A 201 -5.60 28.32 -10.02
#